data_573b2dc847dceb41680b1ac029181824
#
_entry.id   573b2dc847dceb41680b1ac029181824
#
_cell.length_a   1.000
_cell.length_b   1.000
_cell.length_c   1.000
_cell.angle_alpha   90.00
_cell.angle_beta   90.00
_cell.angle_gamma   90.00
#
_symmetry.space_group_name_H-M   'P 1'
#
loop_
_entity.id
_entity.type
_entity.pdbx_description
1 polymer ?
#
loop_
_entity_poly.entity_id
_entity_poly.type
_entity_poly.pdbx_seq_one_letter_code
_entity_poly.pdbx_strand_id
1 'polypeptide(L)'
;MDERHYKAVMTGRRSRVAGEYWENMLEAACRHYRLHEQAEITKTPEPMKPLGRPNSRGQFLACYTKQAQPDYKGTLKGGKAIVFEAKHTDSDRMQRSVISEEQEKQLNRHEKLGAECFVMVSFGFEQYFKIPWAAFRAVSYTHLRAHETRHDL
;
A
#
# COMPACT_ATOMS: atom_id res chain seq x y z
N MET A 1 -21.12 21.25 -15.97
CA MET A 1 -20.11 20.68 -15.04
C MET A 1 -18.90 21.60 -15.07
N ASP A 2 -18.50 22.16 -13.91
CA ASP A 2 -17.39 23.13 -13.82
C ASP A 2 -16.08 22.46 -14.25
N GLU A 3 -15.23 23.16 -14.99
CA GLU A 3 -13.93 22.69 -15.48
C GLU A 3 -13.01 22.19 -14.36
N ARG A 4 -13.07 22.82 -13.18
CA ARG A 4 -12.35 22.39 -11.98
C ARG A 4 -12.82 21.02 -11.48
N HIS A 5 -14.14 20.82 -11.47
CA HIS A 5 -14.72 19.54 -11.07
C HIS A 5 -14.33 18.42 -12.06
N TYR A 6 -14.38 18.69 -13.37
CA TYR A 6 -13.96 17.74 -14.39
C TYR A 6 -12.48 17.37 -14.24
N LYS A 7 -11.57 18.34 -14.07
CA LYS A 7 -10.14 18.09 -13.84
C LYS A 7 -9.88 17.24 -12.57
N ALA A 8 -10.58 17.53 -11.47
CA ALA A 8 -10.45 16.77 -10.23
C ALA A 8 -10.88 15.30 -10.40
N VAL A 9 -12.02 15.06 -11.09
CA VAL A 9 -12.51 13.70 -11.38
C VAL A 9 -11.52 12.93 -12.26
N MET A 10 -10.99 13.56 -13.30
CA MET A 10 -10.03 12.92 -14.21
C MET A 10 -8.70 12.59 -13.50
N THR A 11 -8.20 13.50 -12.64
CA THR A 11 -7.01 13.27 -11.83
C THR A 11 -7.22 12.10 -10.86
N GLY A 12 -8.36 12.07 -10.16
CA GLY A 12 -8.68 10.96 -9.25
C GLY A 12 -8.79 9.60 -9.96
N ARG A 13 -9.35 9.59 -11.19
CA ARG A 13 -9.43 8.38 -12.01
C ARG A 13 -8.05 7.90 -12.44
N ARG A 14 -7.16 8.79 -12.90
CA ARG A 14 -5.78 8.46 -13.28
C ARG A 14 -5.00 7.89 -12.08
N SER A 15 -5.08 8.53 -10.92
CA SER A 15 -4.41 8.06 -9.71
C SER A 15 -4.89 6.66 -9.28
N ARG A 16 -6.19 6.37 -9.43
CA ARG A 16 -6.74 5.04 -9.13
C ARG A 16 -6.17 3.98 -10.07
N VAL A 17 -6.19 4.22 -11.37
CA VAL A 17 -5.66 3.28 -12.38
C VAL A 17 -4.16 3.04 -12.16
N ALA A 18 -3.39 4.09 -11.87
CA ALA A 18 -1.97 3.96 -11.56
C ALA A 18 -1.73 3.16 -10.28
N GLY A 19 -2.56 3.37 -9.23
CA GLY A 19 -2.51 2.59 -8.00
C GLY A 19 -2.78 1.10 -8.25
N GLU A 20 -3.84 0.76 -8.98
CA GLU A 20 -4.16 -0.63 -9.37
C GLU A 20 -3.03 -1.28 -10.17
N TYR A 21 -2.41 -0.55 -11.09
CA TYR A 21 -1.28 -1.06 -11.86
C TYR A 21 -0.07 -1.37 -10.97
N TRP A 22 0.24 -0.47 -10.03
CA TRP A 22 1.31 -0.69 -9.04
C TRP A 22 1.05 -1.91 -8.18
N GLU A 23 -0.16 -2.05 -7.65
CA GLU A 23 -0.58 -3.21 -6.87
C GLU A 23 -0.47 -4.52 -7.67
N ASN A 24 -0.87 -4.53 -8.94
CA ASN A 24 -0.73 -5.69 -9.82
C ASN A 24 0.74 -6.09 -10.03
N MET A 25 1.66 -5.13 -10.13
CA MET A 25 3.11 -5.40 -10.20
C MET A 25 3.61 -6.05 -8.90
N LEU A 26 3.19 -5.53 -7.75
CA LEU A 26 3.55 -6.10 -6.45
C LEU A 26 2.99 -7.52 -6.27
N GLU A 27 1.74 -7.75 -6.66
CA GLU A 27 1.14 -9.09 -6.60
C GLU A 27 1.86 -10.09 -7.52
N ALA A 28 2.35 -9.65 -8.69
CA ALA A 28 3.18 -10.47 -9.54
C ALA A 28 4.52 -10.83 -8.87
N ALA A 29 5.16 -9.88 -8.19
CA ALA A 29 6.37 -10.12 -7.41
C ALA A 29 6.09 -11.07 -6.23
N CYS A 30 4.99 -10.89 -5.50
CA CYS A 30 4.58 -11.79 -4.41
C CYS A 30 4.38 -13.23 -4.90
N ARG A 31 3.74 -13.42 -6.06
CA ARG A 31 3.62 -14.74 -6.69
C ARG A 31 4.98 -15.35 -7.03
N HIS A 32 5.91 -14.55 -7.54
CA HIS A 32 7.28 -15.02 -7.82
C HIS A 32 7.97 -15.53 -6.55
N TYR A 33 7.95 -14.76 -5.46
CA TYR A 33 8.54 -15.15 -4.18
C TYR A 33 7.90 -16.42 -3.60
N ARG A 34 6.59 -16.58 -3.74
CA ARG A 34 5.85 -17.78 -3.33
C ARG A 34 6.32 -19.00 -4.12
N LEU A 35 6.40 -18.92 -5.44
CA LEU A 35 6.84 -20.02 -6.30
C LEU A 35 8.26 -20.49 -6.02
N HIS A 36 9.12 -19.60 -5.50
CA HIS A 36 10.50 -19.92 -5.13
C HIS A 36 10.66 -20.22 -3.63
N GLU A 37 9.56 -20.38 -2.91
CA GLU A 37 9.57 -20.68 -1.45
C GLU A 37 10.38 -19.68 -0.61
N GLN A 38 10.39 -18.40 -1.04
CA GLN A 38 11.13 -17.34 -0.38
C GLN A 38 10.25 -16.54 0.58
N ALA A 39 8.96 -16.37 0.23
CA ALA A 39 8.00 -15.65 1.06
C ALA A 39 6.56 -16.05 0.71
N GLU A 40 5.69 -16.01 1.70
CA GLU A 40 4.23 -16.02 1.51
C GLU A 40 3.71 -14.64 1.86
N ILE A 41 3.34 -13.86 0.83
CA ILE A 41 2.87 -12.48 0.96
C ILE A 41 1.51 -12.37 0.28
N THR A 42 0.56 -11.79 0.98
CA THR A 42 -0.81 -11.60 0.46
C THR A 42 -1.24 -10.16 0.60
N LYS A 43 -1.99 -9.68 -0.38
CA LYS A 43 -2.71 -8.42 -0.28
C LYS A 43 -3.83 -8.58 0.74
N THR A 44 -3.98 -7.62 1.63
CA THR A 44 -5.06 -7.60 2.61
C THR A 44 -6.37 -7.24 1.91
N PRO A 45 -7.42 -8.08 1.98
CA PRO A 45 -8.71 -7.73 1.42
C PRO A 45 -9.29 -6.50 2.12
N GLU A 46 -9.95 -5.64 1.34
CA GLU A 46 -10.70 -4.54 1.94
C GLU A 46 -11.85 -5.10 2.79
N PRO A 47 -11.92 -4.74 4.09
CA PRO A 47 -12.93 -5.28 4.98
C PRO A 47 -14.31 -4.75 4.60
N MET A 48 -15.24 -5.66 4.29
CA MET A 48 -16.63 -5.37 3.96
C MET A 48 -17.57 -6.01 4.94
N LYS A 49 -18.64 -5.31 5.29
CA LYS A 49 -19.75 -5.83 6.12
C LYS A 49 -21.00 -6.00 5.27
N PRO A 50 -21.61 -7.20 5.21
CA PRO A 50 -22.89 -7.39 4.55
C PRO A 50 -23.98 -6.52 5.18
N LEU A 51 -24.81 -5.89 4.36
CA LEU A 51 -25.96 -5.09 4.78
C LEU A 51 -27.28 -5.88 4.75
N GLY A 52 -27.26 -7.15 4.37
CA GLY A 52 -28.46 -7.99 4.30
C GLY A 52 -28.12 -9.43 3.94
N ARG A 53 -29.17 -10.22 3.74
CA ARG A 53 -29.03 -11.62 3.31
C ARG A 53 -28.70 -11.68 1.82
N PRO A 54 -27.96 -12.70 1.37
CA PRO A 54 -27.75 -12.94 -0.06
C PRO A 54 -29.07 -13.17 -0.80
N ASN A 55 -29.14 -12.71 -2.03
CA ASN A 55 -30.22 -13.08 -2.96
C ASN A 55 -30.04 -14.53 -3.46
N SER A 56 -30.95 -14.99 -4.33
CA SER A 56 -30.93 -16.36 -4.90
C SER A 56 -29.65 -16.65 -5.74
N ARG A 57 -28.89 -15.62 -6.12
CA ARG A 57 -27.62 -15.73 -6.85
C ARG A 57 -26.39 -15.62 -5.94
N GLY A 58 -26.58 -15.60 -4.62
CA GLY A 58 -25.48 -15.44 -3.65
C GLY A 58 -24.94 -14.01 -3.54
N GLN A 59 -25.58 -13.01 -4.16
CA GLN A 59 -25.15 -11.61 -4.12
C GLN A 59 -25.80 -10.87 -2.97
N PHE A 60 -25.07 -9.97 -2.31
CA PHE A 60 -25.56 -9.11 -1.23
C PHE A 60 -24.95 -7.70 -1.35
N LEU A 61 -25.66 -6.73 -0.78
CA LEU A 61 -25.13 -5.40 -0.57
C LEU A 61 -24.14 -5.42 0.58
N ALA A 62 -23.01 -4.76 0.44
CA ALA A 62 -22.01 -4.63 1.48
C ALA A 62 -21.53 -3.17 1.59
N CYS A 63 -21.10 -2.77 2.77
CA CYS A 63 -20.38 -1.52 3.00
C CYS A 63 -18.96 -1.79 3.46
N TYR A 64 -18.05 -0.91 3.07
CA TYR A 64 -16.68 -0.93 3.57
C TYR A 64 -16.68 -0.57 5.06
N THR A 65 -15.96 -1.35 5.87
CA THR A 65 -15.70 -0.99 7.26
C THR A 65 -14.42 -0.18 7.33
N LYS A 66 -14.42 0.92 8.08
CA LYS A 66 -13.32 1.89 8.15
C LYS A 66 -12.05 1.41 8.88
N GLN A 67 -11.76 0.12 8.92
CA GLN A 67 -10.49 -0.35 9.48
C GLN A 67 -9.43 -0.39 8.38
N ALA A 68 -8.63 0.65 8.30
CA ALA A 68 -7.45 0.65 7.44
C ALA A 68 -6.46 -0.40 7.98
N GLN A 69 -6.36 -1.54 7.30
CA GLN A 69 -5.30 -2.52 7.51
C GLN A 69 -4.15 -2.21 6.55
N PRO A 70 -2.91 -2.64 6.87
CA PRO A 70 -1.82 -2.56 5.91
C PRO A 70 -2.14 -3.30 4.62
N ASP A 71 -1.71 -2.74 3.49
CA ASP A 71 -2.04 -3.25 2.16
C ASP A 71 -1.56 -4.68 1.94
N TYR A 72 -0.39 -5.03 2.52
CA TYR A 72 0.22 -6.35 2.39
C TYR A 72 0.75 -6.88 3.72
N LYS A 73 0.60 -8.20 3.91
CA LYS A 73 1.14 -8.95 5.05
C LYS A 73 1.70 -10.27 4.58
N GLY A 74 2.71 -10.76 5.27
CA GLY A 74 3.27 -12.06 4.94
C GLY A 74 4.37 -12.52 5.87
N THR A 75 5.00 -13.62 5.45
CA THR A 75 6.12 -14.25 6.16
C THR A 75 7.22 -14.57 5.16
N LEU A 76 8.43 -14.18 5.49
CA LEU A 76 9.63 -14.55 4.74
C LEU A 76 10.11 -15.95 5.12
N LYS A 77 10.87 -16.58 4.25
CA LYS A 77 11.62 -17.80 4.60
C LYS A 77 12.40 -17.58 5.89
N GLY A 78 12.28 -18.51 6.82
CA GLY A 78 12.85 -18.38 8.17
C GLY A 78 11.89 -17.79 9.21
N GLY A 79 10.63 -17.47 8.84
CA GLY A 79 9.57 -17.12 9.78
C GLY A 79 9.47 -15.62 10.13
N LYS A 80 10.27 -14.75 9.51
CA LYS A 80 10.19 -13.30 9.73
C LYS A 80 8.89 -12.74 9.16
N ALA A 81 8.06 -12.13 10.00
CA ALA A 81 6.86 -11.44 9.55
C ALA A 81 7.23 -10.15 8.81
N ILE A 82 6.50 -9.86 7.72
CA ILE A 82 6.59 -8.59 7.00
C ILE A 82 5.22 -7.95 6.86
N VAL A 83 5.19 -6.62 6.91
CA VAL A 83 3.96 -5.82 6.77
C VAL A 83 4.31 -4.53 6.05
N PHE A 84 3.57 -4.20 4.98
CA PHE A 84 3.89 -2.99 4.24
C PHE A 84 2.68 -2.33 3.56
N GLU A 85 2.85 -1.05 3.26
CA GLU A 85 1.98 -0.24 2.44
C GLU A 85 2.55 -0.10 1.03
N ALA A 86 1.69 0.02 0.04
CA ALA A 86 2.04 0.29 -1.34
C ALA A 86 1.56 1.69 -1.73
N LYS A 87 2.47 2.53 -2.20
CA LYS A 87 2.15 3.90 -2.63
C LYS A 87 2.77 4.19 -3.98
N HIS A 88 2.02 4.87 -4.82
CA HIS A 88 2.47 5.33 -6.14
C HIS A 88 2.26 6.83 -6.29
N THR A 89 3.17 7.49 -7.00
CA THR A 89 3.03 8.88 -7.42
C THR A 89 3.70 9.10 -8.78
N ASP A 90 3.08 9.92 -9.62
CA ASP A 90 3.69 10.40 -10.87
C ASP A 90 4.64 11.60 -10.64
N SER A 91 4.68 12.11 -9.39
CA SER A 91 5.58 13.19 -8.99
C SER A 91 6.94 12.64 -8.58
N ASP A 92 7.97 13.49 -8.62
CA ASP A 92 9.31 13.22 -8.08
C ASP A 92 9.37 13.24 -6.54
N ARG A 93 8.23 13.50 -5.88
CA ARG A 93 8.11 13.63 -4.42
C ARG A 93 6.87 12.93 -3.92
N MET A 94 6.97 12.45 -2.69
CA MET A 94 5.85 11.88 -1.95
C MET A 94 5.74 12.54 -0.57
N GLN A 95 4.54 12.96 -0.21
CA GLN A 95 4.27 13.52 1.11
C GLN A 95 4.08 12.39 2.13
N ARG A 96 4.54 12.60 3.37
CA ARG A 96 4.29 11.64 4.45
C ARG A 96 2.79 11.39 4.70
N SER A 97 1.96 12.40 4.47
CA SER A 97 0.50 12.31 4.65
C SER A 97 -0.23 11.30 3.76
N VAL A 98 0.48 10.66 2.81
CA VAL A 98 -0.07 9.51 2.04
C VAL A 98 -0.31 8.28 2.92
N ILE A 99 0.32 8.20 4.10
CA ILE A 99 0.05 7.23 5.14
C ILE A 99 -0.89 7.87 6.14
N SER A 100 -2.08 7.28 6.29
CA SER A 100 -3.08 7.74 7.27
C SER A 100 -2.62 7.42 8.70
N GLU A 101 -3.17 8.15 9.68
CA GLU A 101 -2.89 7.88 11.11
C GLU A 101 -3.20 6.43 11.51
N GLU A 102 -4.25 5.84 10.92
CA GLU A 102 -4.63 4.47 11.24
C GLU A 102 -3.63 3.46 10.64
N GLN A 103 -3.17 3.68 9.40
CA GLN A 103 -2.09 2.88 8.79
C GLN A 103 -0.80 3.01 9.61
N GLU A 104 -0.44 4.22 10.04
CA GLU A 104 0.70 4.46 10.92
C GLU A 104 0.60 3.66 12.24
N LYS A 105 -0.56 3.67 12.91
CA LYS A 105 -0.80 2.89 14.14
C LYS A 105 -0.62 1.39 13.89
N GLN A 106 -1.10 0.88 12.77
CA GLN A 106 -0.97 -0.53 12.41
C GLN A 106 0.49 -0.91 12.17
N LEU A 107 1.22 -0.14 11.36
CA LEU A 107 2.65 -0.39 11.11
C LEU A 107 3.47 -0.32 12.41
N ASN A 108 3.21 0.66 13.28
CA ASN A 108 3.86 0.77 14.59
C ASN A 108 3.61 -0.45 15.48
N ARG A 109 2.38 -1.01 15.48
CA ARG A 109 2.06 -2.21 16.26
C ARG A 109 2.81 -3.43 15.76
N HIS A 110 2.84 -3.63 14.44
CA HIS A 110 3.55 -4.76 13.83
C HIS A 110 5.07 -4.66 14.04
N GLU A 111 5.64 -3.46 13.90
CA GLU A 111 7.05 -3.21 14.14
C GLU A 111 7.45 -3.53 15.59
N LYS A 112 6.63 -3.10 16.58
CA LYS A 112 6.84 -3.43 18.01
C LYS A 112 6.83 -4.93 18.30
N LEU A 113 6.07 -5.70 17.51
CA LEU A 113 6.02 -7.16 17.61
C LEU A 113 7.14 -7.86 16.82
N GLY A 114 8.06 -7.09 16.24
CA GLY A 114 9.22 -7.61 15.55
C GLY A 114 9.03 -7.90 14.07
N ALA A 115 7.90 -7.50 13.47
CA ALA A 115 7.72 -7.58 12.03
C ALA A 115 8.63 -6.57 11.31
N GLU A 116 9.08 -6.92 10.12
CA GLU A 116 9.71 -5.98 9.21
C GLU A 116 8.64 -5.14 8.53
N CYS A 117 8.59 -3.84 8.86
CA CYS A 117 7.61 -2.90 8.35
C CYS A 117 8.27 -1.90 7.40
N PHE A 118 7.63 -1.63 6.26
CA PHE A 118 8.15 -0.72 5.25
C PHE A 118 7.04 -0.14 4.36
N VAL A 119 7.38 0.82 3.52
CA VAL A 119 6.52 1.35 2.47
C VAL A 119 7.19 1.04 1.12
N MET A 120 6.46 0.37 0.24
CA MET A 120 6.87 0.16 -1.15
C MET A 120 6.38 1.33 -1.98
N VAL A 121 7.31 2.10 -2.53
CA VAL A 121 7.01 3.33 -3.28
C VAL A 121 7.41 3.18 -4.73
N SER A 122 6.52 3.61 -5.62
CA SER A 122 6.78 3.78 -7.04
C SER A 122 6.71 5.27 -7.39
N PHE A 123 7.76 5.79 -8.04
CA PHE A 123 7.81 7.12 -8.63
C PHE A 123 7.76 7.00 -10.17
N GLY A 124 6.64 7.41 -10.76
CA GLY A 124 6.44 7.43 -12.22
C GLY A 124 6.61 6.07 -12.94
N PHE A 125 6.59 4.95 -12.21
CA PHE A 125 6.95 3.61 -12.71
C PHE A 125 8.39 3.49 -13.26
N GLU A 126 9.24 4.43 -12.92
CA GLU A 126 10.66 4.42 -13.32
C GLU A 126 11.58 4.04 -12.16
N GLN A 127 11.18 4.37 -10.94
CA GLN A 127 11.96 4.12 -9.74
C GLN A 127 11.09 3.46 -8.67
N TYR A 128 11.65 2.46 -8.01
CA TYR A 128 10.97 1.67 -6.99
C TYR A 128 11.83 1.59 -5.73
N PHE A 129 11.23 1.86 -4.58
CA PHE A 129 11.94 1.88 -3.31
C PHE A 129 11.19 1.08 -2.25
N LYS A 130 11.94 0.26 -1.51
CA LYS A 130 11.53 -0.30 -0.23
C LYS A 130 12.06 0.61 0.87
N ILE A 131 11.20 1.40 1.48
CA ILE A 131 11.58 2.36 2.51
C ILE A 131 11.21 1.78 3.87
N PRO A 132 12.19 1.44 4.76
CA PRO A 132 11.91 0.97 6.10
C PRO A 132 10.96 1.92 6.83
N TRP A 133 10.01 1.38 7.58
CA TRP A 133 9.02 2.19 8.28
C TRP A 133 9.65 3.22 9.23
N ALA A 134 10.68 2.83 9.96
CA ALA A 134 11.41 3.73 10.84
C ALA A 134 11.99 4.94 10.08
N ALA A 135 12.54 4.74 8.87
CA ALA A 135 13.05 5.80 8.02
C ALA A 135 11.91 6.67 7.47
N PHE A 136 10.84 6.05 6.97
CA PHE A 136 9.69 6.77 6.42
C PHE A 136 9.03 7.70 7.44
N ARG A 137 8.85 7.25 8.70
CA ARG A 137 8.24 8.07 9.74
C ARG A 137 9.18 9.14 10.32
N ALA A 138 10.51 8.96 10.22
CA ALA A 138 11.49 9.94 10.69
C ALA A 138 11.56 11.18 9.80
N VAL A 139 11.10 11.09 8.55
CA VAL A 139 11.00 12.22 7.63
C VAL A 139 9.87 13.15 8.12
N SER A 140 10.22 14.11 8.95
CA SER A 140 9.29 15.11 9.45
C SER A 140 8.97 16.14 8.35
N TYR A 141 7.70 16.23 7.95
CA TYR A 141 7.11 17.31 7.14
C TYR A 141 7.62 17.51 5.71
N THR A 142 8.62 16.78 5.25
CA THR A 142 9.22 16.96 3.93
C THR A 142 8.81 15.87 2.96
N HIS A 143 8.83 16.23 1.72
CA HIS A 143 8.58 15.35 0.60
C HIS A 143 9.75 14.37 0.46
N LEU A 144 9.47 13.07 0.40
CA LEU A 144 10.46 12.10 -0.07
C LEU A 144 10.74 12.41 -1.54
N ARG A 145 11.99 12.62 -1.87
CA ARG A 145 12.43 12.75 -3.26
C ARG A 145 13.05 11.44 -3.73
N ALA A 146 12.83 11.10 -4.98
CA ALA A 146 13.42 9.91 -5.59
C ALA A 146 14.95 9.81 -5.44
N HIS A 147 15.64 10.94 -5.23
CA HIS A 147 17.10 11.01 -5.03
C HIS A 147 17.55 10.84 -3.57
N GLU A 148 16.67 11.07 -2.59
CA GLU A 148 17.01 11.03 -1.16
C GLU A 148 16.92 9.63 -0.57
N THR A 149 16.33 8.70 -1.29
CA THR A 149 16.17 7.30 -0.88
C THR A 149 17.33 6.39 -1.30
N ARG A 150 18.35 6.94 -1.99
CA ARG A 150 19.61 6.25 -2.30
C ARG A 150 20.57 6.32 -1.10
N HIS A 151 20.24 5.72 0.01
CA HIS A 151 21.22 5.35 1.02
C HIS A 151 21.37 3.84 1.00
N ASP A 152 22.50 3.48 0.46
CA ASP A 152 23.23 2.22 0.51
C ASP A 152 22.54 1.04 1.21
N LEU A 153 22.11 0.12 0.37
CA LEU A 153 21.94 -1.29 0.73
C LEU A 153 23.25 -2.03 0.46
#